data_a6d2d9737a62c87ada18a1775389e8e3
#
_entry.id   a6d2d9737a62c87ada18a1775389e8e3
#
_cell.length_a   1.000
_cell.length_b   1.000
_cell.length_c   1.000
_cell.angle_alpha   90.00
_cell.angle_beta   90.00
_cell.angle_gamma   90.00
#
_symmetry.space_group_name_H-M   'P 1'
#
loop_
_entity.id
_entity.type
_entity.pdbx_description
1 polymer ?
#
loop_
_entity_poly.entity_id
_entity_poly.type
_entity_poly.pdbx_seq_one_letter_code
_entity_poly.pdbx_strand_id
1 'polypeptide(L)'
;MRTTFLMLLAACLAMPIYGQTTHTNPNKGTKERKMTTIYDFSLTDAQGNDVSLSEYKGKVLLVVNTATKCGFTPQYEKLEEMYRDMRAEGFEIIDIPCNQFKNQAPGSDEEITQFCRMKFGTEFPQFKKSDVNGENELPLYTWLKSQKGFEGFDKDNSLSPRLERIFDRADPNWRSTSDIKWNFTKFLIDRNGNVIARFEPTKDMGKVAELVKKALEAK
;
A
#
# COMPACT_ATOMS: atom_id res chain seq x y z
N MET A 1 91.94 -24.27 7.91
CA MET A 1 92.72 -23.94 6.69
C MET A 1 91.90 -24.32 5.47
N ARG A 2 91.70 -23.43 4.63
CA ARG A 2 91.13 -23.31 3.24
C ARG A 2 89.85 -22.57 3.17
N THR A 3 90.01 -21.32 2.96
CA THR A 3 89.08 -20.30 2.43
C THR A 3 88.63 -20.70 1.02
N THR A 4 87.34 -20.65 0.75
CA THR A 4 86.83 -20.65 -0.61
C THR A 4 85.76 -19.53 -0.75
N PHE A 5 86.09 -18.52 -1.52
CA PHE A 5 85.28 -17.41 -1.97
C PHE A 5 84.20 -17.94 -2.91
N LEU A 6 82.95 -17.57 -2.69
CA LEU A 6 81.93 -17.82 -3.68
C LEU A 6 81.25 -16.47 -4.05
N MET A 7 81.37 -16.11 -5.34
CA MET A 7 80.82 -14.93 -5.95
C MET A 7 79.29 -14.98 -5.98
N LEU A 8 78.72 -13.91 -5.53
CA LEU A 8 77.26 -13.62 -5.79
C LEU A 8 77.06 -13.10 -7.20
N LEU A 9 76.32 -13.85 -8.02
CA LEU A 9 75.73 -13.37 -9.26
C LEU A 9 74.38 -12.77 -8.93
N ALA A 10 74.23 -11.45 -9.14
CA ALA A 10 72.95 -10.77 -9.08
C ALA A 10 72.15 -10.99 -10.40
N ALA A 11 71.11 -11.78 -10.34
CA ALA A 11 70.17 -11.94 -11.43
C ALA A 11 69.01 -10.92 -11.24
N CYS A 12 68.98 -9.88 -12.09
CA CYS A 12 67.85 -8.98 -12.25
C CYS A 12 66.68 -9.73 -12.90
N LEU A 13 65.70 -10.11 -12.10
CA LEU A 13 64.39 -10.59 -12.60
C LEU A 13 63.47 -9.37 -12.85
N ALA A 14 63.28 -9.05 -14.13
CA ALA A 14 62.23 -8.10 -14.57
C ALA A 14 60.84 -8.73 -14.32
N MET A 15 60.08 -8.21 -13.40
CA MET A 15 58.68 -8.58 -13.19
C MET A 15 57.80 -7.86 -14.25
N PRO A 16 56.88 -8.57 -14.91
CA PRO A 16 55.89 -7.91 -15.76
C PRO A 16 54.89 -7.13 -14.93
N ILE A 17 54.67 -5.86 -15.27
CA ILE A 17 53.65 -5.01 -14.69
C ILE A 17 52.30 -5.55 -15.20
N TYR A 18 51.57 -6.29 -14.32
CA TYR A 18 50.19 -6.62 -14.56
C TYR A 18 49.38 -5.34 -14.42
N GLY A 19 48.81 -4.87 -15.53
CA GLY A 19 47.87 -3.78 -15.53
C GLY A 19 46.63 -4.13 -14.69
N GLN A 20 46.40 -3.36 -13.64
CA GLN A 20 45.16 -3.42 -12.87
C GLN A 20 44.03 -2.90 -13.77
N THR A 21 43.23 -3.81 -14.33
CA THR A 21 41.94 -3.46 -14.90
C THR A 21 41.02 -3.07 -13.72
N THR A 22 40.77 -1.78 -13.59
CA THR A 22 39.74 -1.26 -12.72
C THR A 22 38.39 -1.73 -13.24
N HIS A 23 37.85 -2.80 -12.64
CA HIS A 23 36.44 -3.15 -12.81
C HIS A 23 35.60 -2.02 -12.22
N THR A 24 35.19 -1.10 -13.07
CA THR A 24 34.13 -0.15 -12.77
C THR A 24 32.83 -0.93 -12.59
N ASN A 25 32.41 -1.06 -11.35
CA ASN A 25 31.13 -1.66 -11.01
C ASN A 25 30.00 -0.78 -11.58
N PRO A 26 29.18 -1.26 -12.57
CA PRO A 26 28.13 -0.45 -13.19
C PRO A 26 26.91 -0.19 -12.29
N ASN A 27 26.98 -0.56 -11.01
CA ASN A 27 25.85 -0.48 -10.09
C ASN A 27 25.97 0.70 -9.11
N LYS A 28 26.38 1.90 -9.61
CA LYS A 28 26.37 3.12 -8.82
C LYS A 28 25.20 4.00 -9.26
N GLY A 29 24.09 3.90 -8.48
CA GLY A 29 23.10 4.96 -8.37
C GLY A 29 21.85 4.86 -9.23
N THR A 30 21.06 3.81 -9.09
CA THR A 30 19.62 4.01 -9.19
C THR A 30 19.20 4.82 -7.98
N LYS A 31 19.11 6.16 -8.16
CA LYS A 31 18.48 7.05 -7.18
C LYS A 31 17.05 6.53 -7.01
N GLU A 32 16.73 5.95 -5.84
CA GLU A 32 15.35 5.53 -5.55
C GLU A 32 14.44 6.70 -5.89
N ARG A 33 13.54 6.49 -6.87
CA ARG A 33 12.58 7.50 -7.27
C ARG A 33 11.60 7.68 -6.11
N LYS A 34 11.67 8.82 -5.43
CA LYS A 34 10.71 9.15 -4.38
C LYS A 34 9.31 9.20 -5.01
N MET A 35 8.44 8.29 -4.61
CA MET A 35 7.04 8.30 -5.02
C MET A 35 6.34 9.53 -4.41
N THR A 36 5.77 10.35 -5.25
CA THR A 36 5.22 11.66 -4.84
C THR A 36 3.70 11.68 -4.86
N THR A 37 3.08 10.88 -5.71
CA THR A 37 1.63 10.78 -5.84
C THR A 37 1.21 9.32 -5.98
N ILE A 38 -0.11 9.05 -5.88
CA ILE A 38 -0.66 7.71 -6.10
C ILE A 38 -0.39 7.20 -7.53
N TYR A 39 -0.20 8.09 -8.49
CA TYR A 39 0.02 7.76 -9.90
C TYR A 39 1.39 7.13 -10.20
N ASP A 40 2.27 7.10 -9.21
CA ASP A 40 3.58 6.43 -9.31
C ASP A 40 3.49 4.91 -9.04
N PHE A 41 2.31 4.39 -8.69
CA PHE A 41 2.09 2.99 -8.34
C PHE A 41 1.34 2.22 -9.42
N SER A 42 1.53 0.89 -9.42
CA SER A 42 0.72 -0.07 -10.17
C SER A 42 0.21 -1.14 -9.23
N LEU A 43 -0.94 -1.70 -9.53
CA LEU A 43 -1.57 -2.79 -8.80
C LEU A 43 -1.92 -3.91 -9.78
N THR A 44 -1.96 -5.15 -9.29
CA THR A 44 -2.50 -6.27 -10.06
C THR A 44 -4.01 -6.35 -9.82
N ASP A 45 -4.82 -6.42 -10.86
CA ASP A 45 -6.27 -6.61 -10.73
C ASP A 45 -6.64 -8.04 -10.32
N ALA A 46 -7.92 -8.30 -10.07
CA ALA A 46 -8.41 -9.64 -9.69
C ALA A 46 -8.25 -10.69 -10.82
N GLN A 47 -7.96 -10.26 -12.05
CA GLN A 47 -7.72 -11.12 -13.21
C GLN A 47 -6.22 -11.36 -13.45
N GLY A 48 -5.34 -10.72 -12.66
CA GLY A 48 -3.88 -10.88 -12.77
C GLY A 48 -3.21 -9.89 -13.73
N ASN A 49 -3.90 -8.86 -14.23
CA ASN A 49 -3.32 -7.83 -15.08
C ASN A 49 -2.71 -6.72 -14.24
N ASP A 50 -1.59 -6.17 -14.69
CA ASP A 50 -1.00 -4.99 -14.09
C ASP A 50 -1.72 -3.73 -14.57
N VAL A 51 -2.23 -2.94 -13.61
CA VAL A 51 -2.95 -1.69 -13.82
C VAL A 51 -2.16 -0.54 -13.21
N SER A 52 -1.74 0.40 -14.03
CA SER A 52 -1.09 1.62 -13.55
C SER A 52 -2.14 2.56 -12.93
N LEU A 53 -1.90 3.02 -11.69
CA LEU A 53 -2.81 3.99 -11.07
C LEU A 53 -2.76 5.37 -11.76
N SER A 54 -1.82 5.58 -12.68
CA SER A 54 -1.82 6.75 -13.57
C SER A 54 -3.01 6.81 -14.53
N GLU A 55 -3.70 5.68 -14.77
CA GLU A 55 -4.93 5.63 -15.56
C GLU A 55 -6.10 6.37 -14.89
N TYR A 56 -6.01 6.56 -13.58
CA TYR A 56 -6.99 7.30 -12.78
C TYR A 56 -6.67 8.79 -12.61
N LYS A 57 -5.70 9.34 -13.36
CA LYS A 57 -5.35 10.78 -13.27
C LYS A 57 -6.57 11.67 -13.46
N GLY A 58 -6.68 12.68 -12.60
CA GLY A 58 -7.80 13.63 -12.62
C GLY A 58 -9.06 13.12 -11.92
N LYS A 59 -9.10 11.88 -11.44
CA LYS A 59 -10.19 11.37 -10.61
C LYS A 59 -9.90 11.57 -9.12
N VAL A 60 -10.97 11.67 -8.33
CA VAL A 60 -10.93 11.53 -6.87
C VAL A 60 -11.00 10.04 -6.55
N LEU A 61 -10.05 9.51 -5.77
CA LEU A 61 -9.98 8.08 -5.48
C LEU A 61 -10.24 7.82 -4.00
N LEU A 62 -10.94 6.71 -3.71
CA LEU A 62 -11.05 6.15 -2.36
C LEU A 62 -10.39 4.77 -2.35
N VAL A 63 -9.18 4.68 -1.80
CA VAL A 63 -8.47 3.42 -1.61
C VAL A 63 -8.95 2.78 -0.33
N VAL A 64 -9.38 1.52 -0.39
CA VAL A 64 -9.94 0.81 0.78
C VAL A 64 -9.42 -0.62 0.86
N ASN A 65 -8.99 -1.07 2.05
CA ASN A 65 -8.71 -2.48 2.31
C ASN A 65 -9.96 -3.17 2.85
N THR A 66 -10.39 -4.23 2.19
CA THR A 66 -11.70 -4.85 2.46
C THR A 66 -11.62 -6.30 2.91
N ALA A 67 -12.75 -6.86 3.31
CA ALA A 67 -12.88 -8.27 3.68
C ALA A 67 -14.34 -8.73 3.58
N THR A 68 -14.53 -10.03 3.29
CA THR A 68 -15.87 -10.63 3.09
C THR A 68 -16.53 -11.14 4.36
N LYS A 69 -15.75 -11.34 5.45
CA LYS A 69 -16.23 -11.92 6.74
C LYS A 69 -15.94 -10.99 7.93
N CYS A 70 -15.99 -9.69 7.71
CA CYS A 70 -15.75 -8.66 8.71
C CYS A 70 -17.06 -8.07 9.22
N GLY A 71 -17.08 -7.60 10.48
CA GLY A 71 -18.22 -6.84 11.00
C GLY A 71 -18.52 -5.55 10.23
N PHE A 72 -17.53 -5.02 9.50
CA PHE A 72 -17.69 -3.85 8.64
C PHE A 72 -17.99 -4.19 7.17
N THR A 73 -18.12 -5.47 6.79
CA THR A 73 -18.48 -5.89 5.41
C THR A 73 -19.75 -5.21 4.88
N PRO A 74 -20.79 -4.88 5.69
CA PRO A 74 -21.94 -4.12 5.21
C PRO A 74 -21.62 -2.73 4.65
N GLN A 75 -20.43 -2.17 4.91
CA GLN A 75 -20.01 -0.90 4.30
C GLN A 75 -19.88 -0.97 2.77
N TYR A 76 -19.80 -2.17 2.18
CA TYR A 76 -19.86 -2.33 0.72
C TYR A 76 -21.14 -1.73 0.11
N GLU A 77 -22.29 -1.82 0.80
CA GLU A 77 -23.54 -1.22 0.34
C GLU A 77 -23.38 0.31 0.15
N LYS A 78 -22.77 0.96 1.14
CA LYS A 78 -22.56 2.41 1.07
C LYS A 78 -21.44 2.82 0.11
N LEU A 79 -20.41 2.01 -0.02
CA LEU A 79 -19.35 2.21 -1.02
C LEU A 79 -19.94 2.15 -2.43
N GLU A 80 -20.77 1.14 -2.71
CA GLU A 80 -21.40 0.98 -4.03
C GLU A 80 -22.41 2.12 -4.31
N GLU A 81 -23.21 2.53 -3.32
CA GLU A 81 -24.08 3.70 -3.44
C GLU A 81 -23.27 4.96 -3.83
N MET A 82 -22.18 5.25 -3.10
CA MET A 82 -21.29 6.36 -3.38
C MET A 82 -20.69 6.27 -4.79
N TYR A 83 -20.26 5.07 -5.20
CA TYR A 83 -19.71 4.86 -6.53
C TYR A 83 -20.71 5.16 -7.64
N ARG A 84 -21.90 4.59 -7.57
CA ARG A 84 -22.95 4.83 -8.54
C ARG A 84 -23.37 6.31 -8.65
N ASP A 85 -23.47 6.96 -7.50
CA ASP A 85 -23.90 8.37 -7.44
C ASP A 85 -22.84 9.33 -8.02
N MET A 86 -21.53 9.03 -7.82
CA MET A 86 -20.47 10.00 -8.07
C MET A 86 -19.47 9.61 -9.18
N ARG A 87 -19.54 8.37 -9.74
CA ARG A 87 -18.60 7.95 -10.80
C ARG A 87 -18.59 8.84 -12.04
N ALA A 88 -19.76 9.36 -12.41
CA ALA A 88 -19.90 10.27 -13.56
C ALA A 88 -19.19 11.62 -13.34
N GLU A 89 -18.95 12.00 -12.08
CA GLU A 89 -18.22 13.20 -11.68
C GLU A 89 -16.71 12.99 -11.58
N GLY A 90 -16.25 11.74 -11.83
CA GLY A 90 -14.84 11.37 -11.75
C GLY A 90 -14.42 10.79 -10.40
N PHE A 91 -15.32 10.16 -9.67
CA PHE A 91 -15.01 9.36 -8.48
C PHE A 91 -14.66 7.93 -8.86
N GLU A 92 -13.69 7.34 -8.16
CA GLU A 92 -13.32 5.94 -8.30
C GLU A 92 -13.00 5.30 -6.95
N ILE A 93 -13.29 4.00 -6.81
CA ILE A 93 -12.92 3.21 -5.64
C ILE A 93 -11.86 2.18 -6.03
N ILE A 94 -10.77 2.13 -5.29
CA ILE A 94 -9.70 1.15 -5.42
C ILE A 94 -9.84 0.14 -4.26
N ASP A 95 -10.53 -0.96 -4.54
CA ASP A 95 -10.82 -2.01 -3.56
C ASP A 95 -9.71 -3.06 -3.53
N ILE A 96 -9.01 -3.18 -2.40
CA ILE A 96 -7.90 -4.13 -2.20
C ILE A 96 -8.25 -5.06 -1.03
N PRO A 97 -8.76 -6.28 -1.27
CA PRO A 97 -9.03 -7.22 -0.19
C PRO A 97 -7.78 -7.54 0.63
N CYS A 98 -7.95 -7.71 1.95
CA CYS A 98 -6.86 -8.02 2.86
C CYS A 98 -7.26 -9.10 3.88
N ASN A 99 -6.39 -10.13 4.02
CA ASN A 99 -6.66 -11.25 4.92
C ASN A 99 -5.89 -11.18 6.27
N GLN A 100 -5.11 -10.11 6.52
CA GLN A 100 -4.28 -9.99 7.72
C GLN A 100 -5.08 -9.84 9.02
N PHE A 101 -6.32 -9.35 8.93
CA PHE A 101 -7.16 -9.11 10.11
C PHE A 101 -8.06 -10.31 10.39
N LYS A 102 -7.56 -11.25 11.23
CA LYS A 102 -8.28 -12.46 11.67
C LYS A 102 -8.79 -13.34 10.54
N ASN A 103 -8.07 -13.40 9.41
CA ASN A 103 -8.43 -14.21 8.24
C ASN A 103 -9.88 -13.94 7.75
N GLN A 104 -10.26 -12.66 7.68
CA GLN A 104 -11.62 -12.25 7.30
C GLN A 104 -11.84 -12.12 5.79
N ALA A 105 -10.81 -12.37 4.97
CA ALA A 105 -10.89 -12.46 3.51
C ALA A 105 -10.24 -13.78 3.00
N PRO A 106 -10.72 -14.98 3.39
CA PRO A 106 -10.04 -16.25 3.13
C PRO A 106 -10.18 -16.75 1.68
N GLY A 107 -11.16 -16.27 0.91
CA GLY A 107 -11.42 -16.71 -0.47
C GLY A 107 -10.30 -16.36 -1.46
N SER A 108 -10.32 -16.94 -2.65
CA SER A 108 -9.52 -16.49 -3.78
C SER A 108 -9.97 -15.09 -4.26
N ASP A 109 -9.21 -14.45 -5.15
CA ASP A 109 -9.59 -13.15 -5.71
C ASP A 109 -10.91 -13.24 -6.48
N GLU A 110 -11.13 -14.34 -7.23
CA GLU A 110 -12.37 -14.61 -7.95
C GLU A 110 -13.55 -14.82 -7.00
N GLU A 111 -13.37 -15.61 -5.93
CA GLU A 111 -14.42 -15.87 -4.94
C GLU A 111 -14.84 -14.59 -4.21
N ILE A 112 -13.86 -13.73 -3.87
CA ILE A 112 -14.12 -12.44 -3.24
C ILE A 112 -14.87 -11.51 -4.21
N THR A 113 -14.43 -11.42 -5.46
CA THR A 113 -15.08 -10.62 -6.50
C THR A 113 -16.52 -11.08 -6.74
N GLN A 114 -16.72 -12.39 -6.86
CA GLN A 114 -18.05 -12.94 -7.03
C GLN A 114 -18.97 -12.66 -5.84
N PHE A 115 -18.45 -12.83 -4.61
CA PHE A 115 -19.19 -12.52 -3.40
C PHE A 115 -19.64 -11.05 -3.36
N CYS A 116 -18.74 -10.11 -3.66
CA CYS A 116 -19.03 -8.67 -3.64
C CYS A 116 -20.08 -8.30 -4.70
N ARG A 117 -19.94 -8.81 -5.92
CA ARG A 117 -20.91 -8.59 -7.01
C ARG A 117 -22.28 -9.17 -6.70
N MET A 118 -22.35 -10.42 -6.23
CA MET A 118 -23.63 -11.08 -5.96
C MET A 118 -24.36 -10.50 -4.76
N LYS A 119 -23.62 -10.13 -3.70
CA LYS A 119 -24.22 -9.68 -2.44
C LYS A 119 -24.50 -8.18 -2.41
N PHE A 120 -23.61 -7.37 -2.97
CA PHE A 120 -23.65 -5.90 -2.87
C PHE A 120 -23.80 -5.19 -4.22
N GLY A 121 -23.73 -5.96 -5.33
CA GLY A 121 -23.83 -5.39 -6.68
C GLY A 121 -22.64 -4.50 -7.05
N THR A 122 -21.45 -4.76 -6.49
CA THR A 122 -20.28 -3.89 -6.69
C THR A 122 -19.88 -3.80 -8.15
N GLU A 123 -19.74 -2.56 -8.64
CA GLU A 123 -19.32 -2.24 -10.01
C GLU A 123 -17.91 -1.61 -10.08
N PHE A 124 -17.38 -1.13 -8.96
CA PHE A 124 -16.03 -0.55 -8.91
C PHE A 124 -14.93 -1.62 -9.03
N PRO A 125 -13.71 -1.23 -9.51
CA PRO A 125 -12.62 -2.16 -9.71
C PRO A 125 -12.12 -2.76 -8.39
N GLN A 126 -11.93 -4.08 -8.41
CA GLN A 126 -11.33 -4.84 -7.33
C GLN A 126 -9.95 -5.35 -7.74
N PHE A 127 -8.98 -5.19 -6.87
CA PHE A 127 -7.60 -5.59 -7.07
C PHE A 127 -7.29 -6.88 -6.31
N LYS A 128 -6.16 -7.46 -6.62
CA LYS A 128 -5.66 -8.68 -6.00
C LYS A 128 -5.53 -8.50 -4.49
N LYS A 129 -6.00 -9.51 -3.74
CA LYS A 129 -5.85 -9.57 -2.29
C LYS A 129 -4.39 -9.41 -1.88
N SER A 130 -4.11 -8.47 -0.98
CA SER A 130 -2.76 -8.06 -0.65
C SER A 130 -2.60 -7.72 0.83
N ASP A 131 -1.35 -7.73 1.28
CA ASP A 131 -1.00 -7.28 2.63
C ASP A 131 -0.89 -5.76 2.68
N VAL A 132 -1.36 -5.19 3.79
CA VAL A 132 -1.38 -3.74 4.05
C VAL A 132 -0.42 -3.32 5.17
N ASN A 133 0.18 -4.30 5.87
CA ASN A 133 1.18 -4.10 6.91
C ASN A 133 2.27 -5.18 6.83
N GLY A 134 3.47 -4.87 7.34
CA GLY A 134 4.58 -5.80 7.48
C GLY A 134 5.46 -5.90 6.23
N GLU A 135 6.35 -6.90 6.21
CA GLU A 135 7.38 -7.01 5.17
C GLU A 135 6.85 -7.22 3.75
N ASN A 136 5.66 -7.84 3.62
CA ASN A 136 5.04 -8.13 2.32
C ASN A 136 3.94 -7.12 1.94
N GLU A 137 3.85 -6.00 2.66
CA GLU A 137 2.83 -5.00 2.34
C GLU A 137 3.04 -4.39 0.95
N LEU A 138 1.94 -4.06 0.28
CA LEU A 138 2.01 -3.32 -0.97
C LEU A 138 2.75 -1.99 -0.77
N PRO A 139 3.72 -1.62 -1.64
CA PRO A 139 4.40 -0.32 -1.59
C PRO A 139 3.43 0.87 -1.57
N LEU A 140 2.25 0.73 -2.16
CA LEU A 140 1.18 1.72 -2.07
C LEU A 140 0.77 1.98 -0.62
N TYR A 141 0.61 0.92 0.22
CA TYR A 141 0.22 1.11 1.63
C TYR A 141 1.34 1.71 2.48
N THR A 142 2.60 1.38 2.22
CA THR A 142 3.75 2.06 2.84
C THR A 142 3.67 3.57 2.59
N TRP A 143 3.42 3.95 1.35
CA TRP A 143 3.29 5.36 0.97
C TRP A 143 2.05 6.00 1.58
N LEU A 144 0.86 5.40 1.48
CA LEU A 144 -0.39 5.92 2.05
C LEU A 144 -0.26 6.19 3.55
N LYS A 145 0.29 5.23 4.30
CA LYS A 145 0.54 5.34 5.75
C LYS A 145 1.54 6.45 6.09
N SER A 146 2.50 6.74 5.21
CA SER A 146 3.45 7.85 5.38
C SER A 146 2.82 9.22 5.16
N GLN A 147 1.72 9.31 4.39
CA GLN A 147 1.02 10.56 4.11
C GLN A 147 -0.01 10.90 5.19
N LYS A 148 -0.74 9.90 5.70
CA LYS A 148 -1.76 10.06 6.75
C LYS A 148 -1.67 8.92 7.76
N GLY A 149 -1.31 9.27 9.00
CA GLY A 149 -1.22 8.36 10.13
C GLY A 149 -2.58 7.96 10.70
N PHE A 150 -2.53 7.14 11.75
CA PHE A 150 -3.70 6.77 12.54
C PHE A 150 -4.03 7.90 13.53
N GLU A 151 -5.27 8.37 13.53
CA GLU A 151 -5.74 9.46 14.41
C GLU A 151 -6.77 9.00 15.45
N GLY A 152 -7.03 7.69 15.52
CA GLY A 152 -8.00 7.11 16.45
C GLY A 152 -9.26 6.58 15.78
N PHE A 153 -9.97 5.73 16.51
CA PHE A 153 -11.31 5.28 16.10
C PHE A 153 -12.37 6.32 16.47
N ASP A 154 -13.43 6.40 15.69
CA ASP A 154 -14.57 7.28 15.97
C ASP A 154 -15.28 6.85 17.25
N LYS A 155 -15.36 7.74 18.25
CA LYS A 155 -15.91 7.44 19.59
C LYS A 155 -17.39 7.14 19.57
N ASP A 156 -18.12 7.65 18.58
CA ASP A 156 -19.57 7.45 18.46
C ASP A 156 -19.91 6.08 17.84
N ASN A 157 -18.94 5.34 17.35
CA ASN A 157 -19.16 4.01 16.77
C ASN A 157 -19.10 2.93 17.85
N SER A 158 -20.16 2.11 17.96
CA SER A 158 -20.30 1.06 18.96
C SER A 158 -19.22 -0.03 18.92
N LEU A 159 -18.53 -0.19 17.76
CA LEU A 159 -17.45 -1.16 17.60
C LEU A 159 -16.08 -0.64 18.05
N SER A 160 -15.92 0.69 18.19
CA SER A 160 -14.64 1.29 18.60
C SER A 160 -14.09 0.74 19.91
N PRO A 161 -14.86 0.64 21.01
CA PRO A 161 -14.35 0.10 22.26
C PRO A 161 -13.94 -1.38 22.17
N ARG A 162 -14.56 -2.13 21.24
CA ARG A 162 -14.18 -3.53 20.98
C ARG A 162 -12.84 -3.62 20.27
N LEU A 163 -12.64 -2.80 19.25
CA LEU A 163 -11.37 -2.74 18.52
C LEU A 163 -10.24 -2.28 19.43
N GLU A 164 -10.43 -1.21 20.20
CA GLU A 164 -9.43 -0.72 21.15
C GLU A 164 -8.99 -1.80 22.14
N ARG A 165 -9.94 -2.55 22.74
CA ARG A 165 -9.61 -3.66 23.64
C ARG A 165 -8.79 -4.78 22.96
N ILE A 166 -9.02 -5.03 21.67
CA ILE A 166 -8.24 -6.02 20.92
C ILE A 166 -6.79 -5.55 20.82
N PHE A 167 -6.58 -4.29 20.45
CA PHE A 167 -5.24 -3.73 20.27
C PHE A 167 -4.52 -3.50 21.60
N ASP A 168 -5.20 -2.98 22.62
CA ASP A 168 -4.62 -2.76 23.96
C ASP A 168 -4.06 -4.05 24.59
N ARG A 169 -4.64 -5.22 24.22
CA ARG A 169 -4.13 -6.53 24.66
C ARG A 169 -2.95 -7.04 23.85
N ALA A 170 -2.83 -6.63 22.59
CA ALA A 170 -1.81 -7.11 21.65
C ALA A 170 -0.53 -6.29 21.75
N ASP A 171 -0.64 -4.96 21.81
CA ASP A 171 0.48 -4.04 21.87
C ASP A 171 0.05 -2.71 22.52
N PRO A 172 0.61 -2.32 23.68
CA PRO A 172 0.26 -1.07 24.35
C PRO A 172 0.60 0.18 23.49
N ASN A 173 1.50 0.07 22.52
CA ASN A 173 1.95 1.18 21.68
C ASN A 173 1.23 1.27 20.32
N TRP A 174 0.21 0.43 20.09
CA TRP A 174 -0.45 0.36 18.78
C TRP A 174 -0.97 1.71 18.24
N ARG A 175 -1.31 2.65 19.14
CA ARG A 175 -1.81 3.97 18.75
C ARG A 175 -0.74 4.87 18.14
N SER A 176 0.55 4.60 18.42
CA SER A 176 1.66 5.42 17.93
C SER A 176 2.13 5.06 16.52
N THR A 177 1.67 3.95 15.96
CA THR A 177 2.06 3.53 14.62
C THR A 177 1.03 3.96 13.58
N SER A 178 1.48 4.21 12.35
CA SER A 178 0.60 4.52 11.21
C SER A 178 -0.01 3.29 10.54
N ASP A 179 0.27 2.08 11.04
CA ASP A 179 -0.25 0.83 10.49
C ASP A 179 -1.77 0.85 10.33
N ILE A 180 -2.24 0.12 9.33
CA ILE A 180 -3.67 -0.14 9.17
C ILE A 180 -4.14 -0.98 10.35
N LYS A 181 -5.16 -0.49 11.07
CA LYS A 181 -5.63 -1.15 12.29
C LYS A 181 -6.67 -2.23 12.01
N TRP A 182 -7.46 -2.06 10.96
CA TRP A 182 -8.52 -3.02 10.65
C TRP A 182 -8.95 -2.96 9.19
N ASN A 183 -9.75 -3.95 8.75
CA ASN A 183 -10.42 -3.91 7.45
C ASN A 183 -11.33 -2.68 7.34
N PHE A 184 -11.52 -2.18 6.13
CA PHE A 184 -12.29 -0.98 5.78
C PHE A 184 -11.67 0.34 6.24
N THR A 185 -10.35 0.38 6.45
CA THR A 185 -9.60 1.64 6.49
C THR A 185 -9.54 2.22 5.08
N LYS A 186 -9.75 3.52 4.96
CA LYS A 186 -9.88 4.22 3.69
C LYS A 186 -8.92 5.40 3.61
N PHE A 187 -8.40 5.66 2.40
CA PHE A 187 -7.63 6.85 2.09
C PHE A 187 -8.31 7.60 0.95
N LEU A 188 -8.57 8.89 1.14
CA LEU A 188 -9.14 9.77 0.12
C LEU A 188 -8.01 10.50 -0.60
N ILE A 189 -8.04 10.44 -1.93
CA ILE A 189 -7.03 10.99 -2.82
C ILE A 189 -7.68 12.06 -3.69
N ASP A 190 -7.06 13.22 -3.80
CA ASP A 190 -7.52 14.31 -4.66
C ASP A 190 -7.22 14.05 -6.16
N ARG A 191 -7.72 14.92 -7.04
CA ARG A 191 -7.50 14.84 -8.50
C ARG A 191 -6.04 14.96 -8.92
N ASN A 192 -5.17 15.46 -8.04
CA ASN A 192 -3.73 15.60 -8.27
C ASN A 192 -2.94 14.38 -7.78
N GLY A 193 -3.61 13.39 -7.18
CA GLY A 193 -3.01 12.18 -6.65
C GLY A 193 -2.45 12.30 -5.25
N ASN A 194 -2.80 13.34 -4.49
CA ASN A 194 -2.35 13.54 -3.11
C ASN A 194 -3.34 12.92 -2.12
N VAL A 195 -2.83 12.36 -1.02
CA VAL A 195 -3.65 11.85 0.07
C VAL A 195 -4.17 13.00 0.91
N ILE A 196 -5.47 13.24 0.91
CA ILE A 196 -6.10 14.36 1.64
C ILE A 196 -6.76 13.93 2.95
N ALA A 197 -7.17 12.66 3.08
CA ALA A 197 -7.73 12.13 4.32
C ALA A 197 -7.47 10.64 4.50
N ARG A 198 -7.51 10.17 5.76
CA ARG A 198 -7.59 8.77 6.17
C ARG A 198 -8.82 8.59 7.05
N PHE A 199 -9.54 7.50 6.87
CA PHE A 199 -10.71 7.15 7.66
C PHE A 199 -10.57 5.73 8.18
N GLU A 200 -10.69 5.57 9.49
CA GLU A 200 -10.77 4.25 10.08
C GLU A 200 -12.16 3.61 9.82
N PRO A 201 -12.30 2.28 9.93
CA PRO A 201 -13.59 1.62 9.63
C PRO A 201 -14.77 2.10 10.47
N THR A 202 -14.49 2.70 11.61
CA THR A 202 -15.49 3.23 12.53
C THR A 202 -16.05 4.59 12.12
N LYS A 203 -15.46 5.24 11.09
CA LYS A 203 -15.93 6.52 10.57
C LYS A 203 -17.32 6.38 9.96
N ASP A 204 -18.20 7.32 10.28
CA ASP A 204 -19.52 7.42 9.65
C ASP A 204 -19.38 7.56 8.14
N MET A 205 -20.07 6.69 7.39
CA MET A 205 -19.97 6.65 5.94
C MET A 205 -20.62 7.85 5.24
N GLY A 206 -21.61 8.50 5.89
CA GLY A 206 -22.18 9.77 5.41
C GLY A 206 -21.12 10.88 5.43
N LYS A 207 -20.35 10.98 6.51
CA LYS A 207 -19.24 11.95 6.62
C LYS A 207 -18.13 11.66 5.59
N VAL A 208 -17.85 10.37 5.30
CA VAL A 208 -16.92 10.00 4.22
C VAL A 208 -17.45 10.49 2.86
N ALA A 209 -18.74 10.23 2.57
CA ALA A 209 -19.39 10.68 1.33
C ALA A 209 -19.37 12.21 1.15
N GLU A 210 -19.61 12.96 2.23
CA GLU A 210 -19.52 14.43 2.21
C GLU A 210 -18.11 14.92 1.84
N LEU A 211 -17.06 14.29 2.38
CA LEU A 211 -15.69 14.67 2.06
C LEU A 211 -15.28 14.29 0.64
N VAL A 212 -15.80 13.16 0.13
CA VAL A 212 -15.64 12.79 -1.29
C VAL A 212 -16.29 13.83 -2.20
N LYS A 213 -17.53 14.26 -1.91
CA LYS A 213 -18.23 15.33 -2.68
C LYS A 213 -17.42 16.64 -2.68
N LYS A 214 -16.92 17.06 -1.52
CA LYS A 214 -16.04 18.26 -1.44
C LYS A 214 -14.78 18.12 -2.27
N ALA A 215 -14.16 16.93 -2.30
CA ALA A 215 -12.98 16.68 -3.12
C ALA A 215 -13.30 16.70 -4.63
N LEU A 216 -14.50 16.26 -5.04
CA LEU A 216 -14.97 16.33 -6.42
C LEU A 216 -15.23 17.77 -6.88
N GLU A 217 -15.72 18.64 -5.98
CA GLU A 217 -16.00 20.06 -6.24
C GLU A 217 -14.72 20.92 -6.28
N ALA A 218 -13.63 20.46 -5.64
CA ALA A 218 -12.34 21.15 -5.63
C ALA A 218 -11.71 21.10 -7.05
N LYS A 219 -11.32 22.30 -7.54
CA LYS A 219 -10.70 22.48 -8.86
C LYS A 219 -9.19 22.29 -8.81
#